data_a52b5ca574a90406b652a0e1183e495b
#
_entry.id   a52b5ca574a90406b652a0e1183e495b
#
_cell.length_a   1.000
_cell.length_b   1.000
_cell.length_c   1.000
_cell.angle_alpha   90.00
_cell.angle_beta   90.00
_cell.angle_gamma   90.00
#
_symmetry.space_group_name_H-M   'P 1'
#
loop_
_entity.id
_entity.type
_entity.pdbx_description
1 polymer ?
#
loop_
_entity_poly.entity_id
_entity_poly.type
_entity_poly.pdbx_seq_one_letter_code
_entity_poly.pdbx_strand_id
1 'polypeptide(L)'
;FAGGTVTAFLGVGAACLPFVVNWLIREYGISTACTVFGICAGLVIFTCGLLTFKCPDDFALCFTSSARAKVTKGLDVNWLGMIRSPLFIPLYLLFVCGSTMGLMLISSMSGIAEYQIGVGTALAATSVSVISLANTTGRFLSGTVSDMLGRVQTLVLMLSAAVLGFFLLIQSGRGDLTTFMSGIVLVGICYGAFIGTYPSLIADEFGHKHNSVNFSL
;
A
#
# COMPACT_ATOMS: atom_id res chain seq x y z
N PHE A 1 -11.72 -1.91 8.61
CA PHE A 1 -11.42 -0.50 8.91
C PHE A 1 -10.06 -0.33 9.62
N ALA A 2 -9.81 -0.99 10.77
CA ALA A 2 -8.58 -0.83 11.56
C ALA A 2 -7.29 -1.14 10.75
N GLY A 3 -7.27 -2.24 9.98
CA GLY A 3 -6.14 -2.60 9.13
C GLY A 3 -5.83 -1.54 8.05
N GLY A 4 -6.87 -0.99 7.41
CA GLY A 4 -6.74 0.09 6.44
C GLY A 4 -6.17 1.37 7.06
N THR A 5 -6.60 1.71 8.28
CA THR A 5 -6.10 2.89 9.00
C THR A 5 -4.62 2.75 9.34
N VAL A 6 -4.20 1.61 9.90
CA VAL A 6 -2.78 1.36 10.22
C VAL A 6 -1.90 1.42 8.98
N THR A 7 -2.34 0.78 7.88
CA THR A 7 -1.58 0.81 6.62
C THR A 7 -1.59 2.18 5.93
N ALA A 8 -2.59 3.04 6.17
CA ALA A 8 -2.63 4.40 5.65
C ALA A 8 -1.49 5.28 6.20
N PHE A 9 -1.08 5.09 7.46
CA PHE A 9 0.06 5.83 8.03
C PHE A 9 1.39 5.56 7.30
N LEU A 10 1.55 4.40 6.66
CA LEU A 10 2.70 4.15 5.79
C LEU A 10 2.74 5.13 4.60
N GLY A 11 1.57 5.46 4.05
CA GLY A 11 1.47 6.41 2.95
C GLY A 11 1.74 7.86 3.38
N VAL A 12 1.34 8.25 4.60
CA VAL A 12 1.69 9.57 5.16
C VAL A 12 3.20 9.71 5.30
N GLY A 13 3.88 8.69 5.79
CA GLY A 13 5.34 8.66 5.83
C GLY A 13 5.96 8.84 4.45
N ALA A 14 5.48 8.09 3.45
CA ALA A 14 5.96 8.18 2.08
C ALA A 14 5.70 9.56 1.42
N ALA A 15 4.68 10.28 1.85
CA ALA A 15 4.39 11.63 1.36
C ALA A 15 5.29 12.71 2.01
N CYS A 16 5.58 12.59 3.30
CA CYS A 16 6.32 13.61 4.06
C CYS A 16 7.85 13.42 4.03
N LEU A 17 8.32 12.16 4.11
CA LEU A 17 9.75 11.87 4.21
C LEU A 17 10.60 12.37 3.03
N PRO A 18 10.16 12.32 1.77
CA PRO A 18 10.95 12.82 0.65
C PRO A 18 11.34 14.30 0.78
N PHE A 19 10.48 15.14 1.36
CA PHE A 19 10.80 16.55 1.58
C PHE A 19 11.93 16.73 2.60
N VAL A 20 11.87 15.98 3.70
CA VAL A 20 12.90 15.99 4.75
C VAL A 20 14.24 15.46 4.21
N VAL A 21 14.19 14.33 3.49
CA VAL A 21 15.38 13.71 2.90
C VAL A 21 16.01 14.62 1.86
N ASN A 22 15.22 15.22 0.96
CA ASN A 22 15.74 16.15 -0.04
C ASN A 22 16.38 17.40 0.59
N TRP A 23 15.78 17.95 1.65
CA TRP A 23 16.37 19.04 2.39
C TRP A 23 17.73 18.64 3.01
N LEU A 24 17.77 17.47 3.66
CA LEU A 24 19.01 16.95 4.26
C LEU A 24 20.12 16.72 3.21
N ILE A 25 19.75 16.19 2.04
CA ILE A 25 20.69 15.95 0.93
C ILE A 25 21.29 17.26 0.42
N ARG A 26 20.47 18.31 0.30
CA ARG A 26 20.93 19.63 -0.18
C ARG A 26 21.90 20.29 0.79
N GLU A 27 21.64 20.21 2.09
CA GLU A 27 22.46 20.89 3.11
C GLU A 27 23.72 20.09 3.50
N TYR A 28 23.62 18.78 3.62
CA TYR A 28 24.65 17.95 4.23
C TYR A 28 25.22 16.86 3.32
N GLY A 29 24.71 16.72 2.11
CA GLY A 29 25.09 15.68 1.16
C GLY A 29 24.45 14.33 1.44
N ILE A 30 24.54 13.42 0.45
CA ILE A 30 23.85 12.13 0.43
C ILE A 30 24.29 11.21 1.58
N SER A 31 25.63 11.12 1.83
CA SER A 31 26.17 10.22 2.86
C SER A 31 25.66 10.58 4.26
N THR A 32 25.69 11.86 4.61
CA THR A 32 25.20 12.36 5.91
C THR A 32 23.69 12.19 6.04
N ALA A 33 22.95 12.48 4.98
CA ALA A 33 21.48 12.31 4.95
C ALA A 33 21.09 10.85 5.22
N CYS A 34 21.73 9.88 4.55
CA CYS A 34 21.49 8.46 4.78
C CYS A 34 21.82 8.02 6.20
N THR A 35 22.94 8.50 6.74
CA THR A 35 23.36 8.14 8.11
C THR A 35 22.39 8.70 9.16
N VAL A 36 22.04 9.98 9.08
CA VAL A 36 21.10 10.62 10.01
C VAL A 36 19.73 9.95 9.93
N PHE A 37 19.23 9.74 8.71
CA PHE A 37 17.93 9.09 8.51
C PHE A 37 17.93 7.65 9.05
N GLY A 38 19.00 6.87 8.81
CA GLY A 38 19.14 5.51 9.31
C GLY A 38 19.16 5.43 10.83
N ILE A 39 19.92 6.31 11.49
CA ILE A 39 19.98 6.37 12.96
C ILE A 39 18.62 6.78 13.54
N CYS A 40 17.99 7.83 13.03
CA CYS A 40 16.68 8.28 13.50
C CYS A 40 15.60 7.21 13.32
N ALA A 41 15.54 6.58 12.15
CA ALA A 41 14.60 5.49 11.89
C ALA A 41 14.86 4.28 12.81
N GLY A 42 16.12 3.91 13.00
CA GLY A 42 16.52 2.83 13.91
C GLY A 42 16.09 3.09 15.36
N LEU A 43 16.29 4.31 15.87
CA LEU A 43 15.88 4.69 17.22
C LEU A 43 14.34 4.65 17.37
N VAL A 44 13.61 5.17 16.38
CA VAL A 44 12.13 5.14 16.40
C VAL A 44 11.62 3.70 16.39
N ILE A 45 12.14 2.84 15.51
CA ILE A 45 11.75 1.43 15.44
C ILE A 45 12.06 0.71 16.75
N PHE A 46 13.25 0.94 17.31
CA PHE A 46 13.68 0.34 18.57
C PHE A 46 12.77 0.75 19.74
N THR A 47 12.49 2.05 19.89
CA THR A 47 11.61 2.55 20.96
C THR A 47 10.17 2.08 20.80
N CYS A 48 9.63 2.10 19.58
CA CYS A 48 8.30 1.56 19.31
C CYS A 48 8.24 0.05 19.58
N GLY A 49 9.29 -0.70 19.23
CA GLY A 49 9.39 -2.13 19.51
C GLY A 49 9.37 -2.44 20.99
N LEU A 50 10.06 -1.64 21.82
CA LEU A 50 10.03 -1.77 23.29
C LEU A 50 8.66 -1.47 23.90
N LEU A 51 7.89 -0.57 23.27
CA LEU A 51 6.55 -0.19 23.73
C LEU A 51 5.45 -1.16 23.24
N THR A 52 5.78 -2.08 22.34
CA THR A 52 4.82 -3.03 21.80
C THR A 52 4.72 -4.25 22.73
N PHE A 53 3.59 -4.36 23.44
CA PHE A 53 3.29 -5.51 24.29
C PHE A 53 2.38 -6.50 23.55
N LYS A 54 2.55 -7.79 23.85
CA LYS A 54 1.63 -8.83 23.37
C LYS A 54 0.23 -8.55 23.91
N CYS A 55 -0.75 -8.52 23.03
CA CYS A 55 -2.16 -8.38 23.42
C CYS A 55 -2.56 -9.58 24.29
N PRO A 56 -3.22 -9.39 25.44
CA PRO A 56 -3.75 -10.49 26.24
C PRO A 56 -4.72 -11.34 25.42
N ASP A 57 -4.67 -12.66 25.59
CA ASP A 57 -5.51 -13.59 24.83
C ASP A 57 -7.03 -13.36 25.06
N ASP A 58 -7.37 -12.79 26.22
CA ASP A 58 -8.75 -12.45 26.61
C ASP A 58 -9.26 -11.13 26.01
N PHE A 59 -8.40 -10.32 25.40
CA PHE A 59 -8.79 -9.01 24.85
C PHE A 59 -9.82 -9.13 23.73
N ALA A 60 -9.70 -10.17 22.91
CA ALA A 60 -10.65 -10.46 21.83
C ALA A 60 -12.06 -10.78 22.36
N LEU A 61 -12.18 -11.40 23.54
CA LEU A 61 -13.44 -11.78 24.15
C LEU A 61 -14.27 -10.56 24.60
N CYS A 62 -13.61 -9.46 24.99
CA CYS A 62 -14.29 -8.24 25.43
C CYS A 62 -15.02 -7.51 24.29
N PHE A 63 -14.61 -7.71 23.03
CA PHE A 63 -15.17 -7.02 21.87
C PHE A 63 -16.08 -7.88 20.98
N THR A 64 -16.15 -9.19 21.23
CA THR A 64 -16.99 -10.13 20.45
C THR A 64 -18.48 -10.01 20.71
N SER A 65 -18.92 -9.18 21.66
CA SER A 65 -20.32 -9.05 22.05
C SER A 65 -21.20 -8.24 21.08
N SER A 66 -20.65 -7.51 20.10
CA SER A 66 -21.46 -6.57 19.33
C SER A 66 -21.34 -6.66 17.79
N ALA A 67 -20.39 -7.37 17.28
CA ALA A 67 -20.29 -7.62 15.84
C ALA A 67 -20.22 -9.12 15.63
N ARG A 68 -21.35 -9.72 15.29
CA ARG A 68 -21.45 -11.07 14.75
C ARG A 68 -20.74 -11.04 13.39
N ALA A 69 -19.40 -10.93 13.43
CA ALA A 69 -18.57 -11.21 12.31
C ALA A 69 -19.02 -12.57 11.81
N LYS A 70 -19.46 -12.67 10.57
CA LYS A 70 -19.48 -13.92 9.84
C LYS A 70 -18.06 -14.46 9.97
N VAL A 71 -17.83 -15.28 10.99
CA VAL A 71 -16.67 -16.14 11.05
C VAL A 71 -16.91 -17.10 9.87
N THR A 72 -16.44 -16.69 8.72
CA THR A 72 -16.18 -17.63 7.66
C THR A 72 -15.30 -18.68 8.33
N LYS A 73 -15.79 -19.91 8.38
CA LYS A 73 -15.05 -21.08 8.85
C LYS A 73 -13.86 -21.31 7.91
N GLY A 74 -12.91 -20.37 7.88
CA GLY A 74 -11.61 -20.59 7.29
C GLY A 74 -10.93 -21.65 8.13
N LEU A 75 -10.56 -22.75 7.55
CA LEU A 75 -9.61 -23.67 8.15
C LEU A 75 -8.38 -22.82 8.49
N ASP A 76 -8.00 -22.75 9.77
CA ASP A 76 -6.74 -22.11 10.19
C ASP A 76 -5.57 -22.89 9.59
N VAL A 77 -5.16 -22.48 8.39
CA VAL A 77 -4.16 -23.19 7.60
C VAL A 77 -2.78 -22.63 7.92
N ASN A 78 -1.84 -23.51 8.25
CA ASN A 78 -0.44 -23.18 8.41
C ASN A 78 0.18 -22.78 7.05
N TRP A 79 1.31 -22.09 7.06
CA TRP A 79 2.04 -21.67 5.88
C TRP A 79 2.33 -22.81 4.88
N LEU A 80 2.65 -24.02 5.36
CA LEU A 80 2.85 -25.21 4.51
C LEU A 80 1.55 -25.63 3.81
N GLY A 81 0.43 -25.60 4.52
CA GLY A 81 -0.88 -25.90 3.96
C GLY A 81 -1.32 -24.84 2.95
N MET A 82 -1.00 -23.58 3.18
CA MET A 82 -1.26 -22.50 2.24
C MET A 82 -0.50 -22.70 0.91
N ILE A 83 0.80 -22.99 0.95
CA ILE A 83 1.62 -23.24 -0.25
C ILE A 83 1.10 -24.45 -1.05
N ARG A 84 0.59 -25.47 -0.37
CA ARG A 84 0.01 -26.67 -1.02
C ARG A 84 -1.41 -26.44 -1.55
N SER A 85 -2.03 -25.33 -1.20
CA SER A 85 -3.38 -25.00 -1.68
C SER A 85 -3.35 -24.61 -3.16
N PRO A 86 -4.29 -25.05 -3.97
CA PRO A 86 -4.40 -24.63 -5.38
C PRO A 86 -4.67 -23.13 -5.52
N LEU A 87 -5.18 -22.46 -4.47
CA LEU A 87 -5.42 -21.02 -4.43
C LEU A 87 -4.14 -20.20 -4.23
N PHE A 88 -3.05 -20.83 -3.74
CA PHE A 88 -1.81 -20.11 -3.46
C PHE A 88 -1.20 -19.46 -4.71
N ILE A 89 -1.06 -20.24 -5.78
CA ILE A 89 -0.43 -19.76 -7.03
C ILE A 89 -1.18 -18.57 -7.64
N PRO A 90 -2.52 -18.64 -7.86
CA PRO A 90 -3.26 -17.49 -8.39
C PRO A 90 -3.18 -16.25 -7.50
N LEU A 91 -3.28 -16.41 -6.18
CA LEU A 91 -3.16 -15.28 -5.25
C LEU A 91 -1.74 -14.70 -5.25
N TYR A 92 -0.72 -15.54 -5.22
CA TYR A 92 0.67 -15.09 -5.29
C TYR A 92 0.95 -14.30 -6.59
N LEU A 93 0.52 -14.81 -7.74
CA LEU A 93 0.67 -14.11 -9.02
C LEU A 93 -0.10 -12.78 -9.05
N LEU A 94 -1.31 -12.76 -8.50
CA LEU A 94 -2.10 -11.55 -8.36
C LEU A 94 -1.36 -10.51 -7.52
N PHE A 95 -0.76 -10.93 -6.40
CA PHE A 95 0.01 -10.03 -5.53
C PHE A 95 1.27 -9.50 -6.22
N VAL A 96 2.02 -10.37 -6.89
CA VAL A 96 3.23 -9.97 -7.64
C VAL A 96 2.88 -8.97 -8.73
N CYS A 97 1.88 -9.24 -9.56
CA CYS A 97 1.46 -8.35 -10.63
C CYS A 97 0.97 -6.99 -10.08
N GLY A 98 0.09 -7.00 -9.08
CA GLY A 98 -0.45 -5.79 -8.49
C GLY A 98 0.60 -4.95 -7.76
N SER A 99 1.53 -5.60 -7.04
CA SER A 99 2.61 -4.90 -6.35
C SER A 99 3.64 -4.31 -7.32
N THR A 100 4.02 -5.08 -8.35
CA THR A 100 4.95 -4.61 -9.38
C THR A 100 4.41 -3.40 -10.12
N MET A 101 3.13 -3.41 -10.49
CA MET A 101 2.45 -2.29 -11.13
C MET A 101 2.62 -0.99 -10.34
N GLY A 102 2.32 -0.99 -9.06
CA GLY A 102 2.38 0.21 -8.24
C GLY A 102 3.80 0.65 -7.88
N LEU A 103 4.66 -0.30 -7.50
CA LEU A 103 6.06 0.00 -7.15
C LEU A 103 6.84 0.53 -8.35
N MET A 104 6.67 -0.06 -9.53
CA MET A 104 7.30 0.40 -10.76
C MET A 104 6.88 1.84 -11.10
N LEU A 105 5.59 2.15 -10.99
CA LEU A 105 5.11 3.49 -11.27
C LEU A 105 5.64 4.51 -10.26
N ILE A 106 5.59 4.21 -8.95
CA ILE A 106 6.07 5.13 -7.92
C ILE A 106 7.57 5.40 -8.08
N SER A 107 8.37 4.36 -8.33
CA SER A 107 9.83 4.50 -8.48
C SER A 107 10.23 5.29 -9.72
N SER A 108 9.47 5.19 -10.82
CA SER A 108 9.76 5.86 -12.09
C SER A 108 9.03 7.18 -12.27
N MET A 109 8.18 7.58 -11.32
CA MET A 109 7.26 8.72 -11.47
C MET A 109 7.95 10.03 -11.81
N SER A 110 9.05 10.37 -11.13
CA SER A 110 9.81 11.59 -11.39
C SER A 110 10.35 11.61 -12.81
N GLY A 111 10.95 10.49 -13.27
CA GLY A 111 11.46 10.35 -14.61
C GLY A 111 10.37 10.46 -15.69
N ILE A 112 9.22 9.82 -15.47
CA ILE A 112 8.07 9.90 -16.40
C ILE A 112 7.60 11.36 -16.51
N ALA A 113 7.46 12.07 -15.41
CA ALA A 113 7.04 13.47 -15.39
C ALA A 113 8.02 14.36 -16.17
N GLU A 114 9.32 14.19 -15.96
CA GLU A 114 10.35 14.99 -16.62
C GLU A 114 10.48 14.67 -18.12
N TYR A 115 10.56 13.38 -18.48
CA TYR A 115 10.85 12.98 -19.87
C TYR A 115 9.61 12.95 -20.76
N GLN A 116 8.48 12.45 -20.25
CA GLN A 116 7.27 12.31 -21.05
C GLN A 116 6.48 13.62 -21.12
N ILE A 117 6.24 14.25 -19.98
CA ILE A 117 5.42 15.47 -19.92
C ILE A 117 6.27 16.72 -20.17
N GLY A 118 7.57 16.67 -19.84
CA GLY A 118 8.49 17.78 -20.01
C GLY A 118 8.39 18.83 -18.92
N VAL A 119 7.94 18.44 -17.72
CA VAL A 119 7.87 19.36 -16.56
C VAL A 119 9.21 19.49 -15.87
N GLY A 120 9.42 20.63 -15.19
CA GLY A 120 10.63 20.83 -14.40
C GLY A 120 10.68 19.95 -13.15
N THR A 121 11.87 19.79 -12.58
CA THR A 121 12.17 18.92 -11.42
C THR A 121 11.26 19.15 -10.21
N ALA A 122 10.82 20.40 -9.98
CA ALA A 122 9.92 20.74 -8.89
C ALA A 122 8.52 20.11 -9.07
N LEU A 123 7.96 20.20 -10.29
CA LEU A 123 6.67 19.57 -10.61
C LEU A 123 6.79 18.05 -10.68
N ALA A 124 7.91 17.51 -11.12
CA ALA A 124 8.18 16.08 -11.08
C ALA A 124 8.18 15.53 -9.65
N ALA A 125 8.82 16.23 -8.71
CA ALA A 125 8.78 15.89 -7.28
C ALA A 125 7.35 15.98 -6.71
N THR A 126 6.57 16.97 -7.14
CA THR A 126 5.15 17.10 -6.75
C THR A 126 4.32 15.90 -7.23
N SER A 127 4.60 15.37 -8.42
CA SER A 127 3.91 14.19 -8.95
C SER A 127 4.12 12.94 -8.07
N VAL A 128 5.33 12.78 -7.50
CA VAL A 128 5.62 11.71 -6.53
C VAL A 128 4.81 11.89 -5.25
N SER A 129 4.66 13.11 -4.78
CA SER A 129 3.83 13.39 -3.59
C SER A 129 2.35 13.14 -3.85
N VAL A 130 1.85 13.49 -5.03
CA VAL A 130 0.46 13.27 -5.43
C VAL A 130 0.15 11.78 -5.48
N ILE A 131 1.00 10.95 -6.12
CA ILE A 131 0.76 9.49 -6.15
C ILE A 131 0.82 8.87 -4.76
N SER A 132 1.69 9.36 -3.88
CA SER A 132 1.82 8.88 -2.50
C SER A 132 0.58 9.21 -1.66
N LEU A 133 0.02 10.41 -1.81
CA LEU A 133 -1.23 10.81 -1.17
C LEU A 133 -2.42 10.00 -1.71
N ALA A 134 -2.48 9.82 -3.02
CA ALA A 134 -3.51 8.99 -3.67
C ALA A 134 -3.45 7.54 -3.17
N ASN A 135 -2.26 6.96 -3.05
CA ASN A 135 -2.04 5.63 -2.48
C ASN A 135 -2.53 5.55 -1.01
N THR A 136 -2.22 6.55 -0.20
CA THR A 136 -2.71 6.63 1.19
C THR A 136 -4.24 6.65 1.24
N THR A 137 -4.85 7.49 0.42
CA THR A 137 -6.32 7.58 0.30
C THR A 137 -6.92 6.25 -0.12
N GLY A 138 -6.32 5.57 -1.10
CA GLY A 138 -6.74 4.25 -1.55
C GLY A 138 -6.72 3.20 -0.43
N ARG A 139 -5.67 3.16 0.38
CA ARG A 139 -5.58 2.25 1.55
C ARG A 139 -6.68 2.53 2.57
N PHE A 140 -6.98 3.79 2.83
CA PHE A 140 -8.02 4.17 3.76
C PHE A 140 -9.41 3.76 3.24
N LEU A 141 -9.69 4.05 1.96
CA LEU A 141 -10.97 3.70 1.33
C LEU A 141 -11.15 2.19 1.16
N SER A 142 -10.06 1.44 0.99
CA SER A 142 -10.12 -0.01 0.77
C SER A 142 -10.83 -0.77 1.90
N GLY A 143 -10.64 -0.33 3.14
CA GLY A 143 -11.31 -0.92 4.30
C GLY A 143 -12.83 -0.86 4.19
N THR A 144 -13.38 0.32 3.87
CA THR A 144 -14.83 0.52 3.75
C THR A 144 -15.40 -0.11 2.47
N VAL A 145 -14.73 0.09 1.35
CA VAL A 145 -15.19 -0.45 0.05
C VAL A 145 -15.18 -1.98 0.06
N SER A 146 -14.13 -2.60 0.59
CA SER A 146 -14.05 -4.07 0.62
C SER A 146 -15.01 -4.71 1.64
N ASP A 147 -15.42 -3.96 2.67
CA ASP A 147 -16.44 -4.43 3.61
C ASP A 147 -17.87 -4.37 2.99
N MET A 148 -18.10 -3.45 2.04
CA MET A 148 -19.38 -3.30 1.34
C MET A 148 -19.52 -4.24 0.14
N LEU A 149 -18.52 -4.32 -0.72
CA LEU A 149 -18.55 -5.06 -1.99
C LEU A 149 -18.02 -6.49 -1.86
N GLY A 150 -17.23 -6.77 -0.83
CA GLY A 150 -16.46 -8.02 -0.71
C GLY A 150 -15.03 -7.89 -1.25
N ARG A 151 -14.11 -8.74 -0.74
CA ARG A 151 -12.66 -8.61 -1.01
C ARG A 151 -12.31 -8.79 -2.48
N VAL A 152 -12.78 -9.88 -3.08
CA VAL A 152 -12.47 -10.24 -4.47
C VAL A 152 -13.04 -9.20 -5.45
N GLN A 153 -14.29 -8.79 -5.24
CA GLN A 153 -14.93 -7.80 -6.12
C GLN A 153 -14.22 -6.44 -6.05
N THR A 154 -13.78 -6.04 -4.87
CA THR A 154 -12.99 -4.81 -4.69
C THR A 154 -11.66 -4.91 -5.45
N LEU A 155 -10.95 -6.04 -5.37
CA LEU A 155 -9.70 -6.22 -6.11
C LEU A 155 -9.90 -6.16 -7.63
N VAL A 156 -10.93 -6.83 -8.14
CA VAL A 156 -11.27 -6.79 -9.57
C VAL A 156 -11.59 -5.36 -10.02
N LEU A 157 -12.41 -4.64 -9.25
CA LEU A 157 -12.76 -3.25 -9.54
C LEU A 157 -11.51 -2.35 -9.57
N MET A 158 -10.64 -2.46 -8.56
CA MET A 158 -9.44 -1.63 -8.45
C MET A 158 -8.42 -1.95 -9.56
N LEU A 159 -8.21 -3.22 -9.90
CA LEU A 159 -7.33 -3.59 -11.01
C LEU A 159 -7.87 -3.11 -12.36
N SER A 160 -9.18 -3.22 -12.59
CA SER A 160 -9.82 -2.71 -13.81
C SER A 160 -9.69 -1.18 -13.90
N ALA A 161 -9.91 -0.47 -12.80
CA ALA A 161 -9.73 0.98 -12.76
C ALA A 161 -8.25 1.39 -12.94
N ALA A 162 -7.31 0.60 -12.45
CA ALA A 162 -5.89 0.84 -12.66
C ALA A 162 -5.51 0.76 -14.16
N VAL A 163 -6.10 -0.18 -14.91
CA VAL A 163 -5.90 -0.27 -16.37
C VAL A 163 -6.33 1.03 -17.06
N LEU A 164 -7.47 1.60 -16.66
CA LEU A 164 -7.91 2.90 -17.17
C LEU A 164 -6.93 4.02 -16.81
N GLY A 165 -6.40 4.01 -15.58
CA GLY A 165 -5.40 4.97 -15.15
C GLY A 165 -4.11 4.89 -15.97
N PHE A 166 -3.62 3.68 -16.26
CA PHE A 166 -2.47 3.49 -17.17
C PHE A 166 -2.77 3.94 -18.59
N PHE A 167 -3.98 3.71 -19.07
CA PHE A 167 -4.39 4.22 -20.39
C PHE A 167 -4.32 5.76 -20.43
N LEU A 168 -4.78 6.46 -19.39
CA LEU A 168 -4.64 7.91 -19.29
C LEU A 168 -3.17 8.34 -19.29
N LEU A 169 -2.30 7.63 -18.55
CA LEU A 169 -0.87 7.92 -18.54
C LEU A 169 -0.21 7.75 -19.92
N ILE A 170 -0.59 6.73 -20.67
CA ILE A 170 -0.10 6.50 -22.04
C ILE A 170 -0.58 7.61 -22.99
N GLN A 171 -1.81 8.08 -22.83
CA GLN A 171 -2.39 9.14 -23.66
C GLN A 171 -1.82 10.53 -23.33
N SER A 172 -1.27 10.73 -22.14
CA SER A 172 -0.71 12.02 -21.73
C SER A 172 0.54 12.34 -22.55
N GLY A 173 0.45 13.43 -23.33
CA GLY A 173 1.55 13.95 -24.13
C GLY A 173 2.29 15.10 -23.43
N ARG A 174 3.29 15.66 -24.14
CA ARG A 174 4.05 16.82 -23.64
C ARG A 174 3.12 18.01 -23.36
N GLY A 175 3.20 18.53 -22.12
CA GLY A 175 2.38 19.66 -21.68
C GLY A 175 0.99 19.30 -21.17
N ASP A 176 0.52 18.05 -21.33
CA ASP A 176 -0.79 17.61 -20.82
C ASP A 176 -0.69 17.15 -19.36
N LEU A 177 -0.52 18.12 -18.48
CA LEU A 177 -0.41 17.89 -17.05
C LEU A 177 -1.72 17.34 -16.45
N THR A 178 -2.87 17.73 -17.02
CA THR A 178 -4.19 17.36 -16.46
C THR A 178 -4.46 15.87 -16.62
N THR A 179 -4.29 15.32 -17.83
CA THR A 179 -4.47 13.89 -18.10
C THR A 179 -3.44 13.07 -17.33
N PHE A 180 -2.19 13.53 -17.28
CA PHE A 180 -1.15 12.90 -16.49
C PHE A 180 -1.49 12.82 -15.02
N MET A 181 -1.87 13.94 -14.37
CA MET A 181 -2.23 13.97 -12.96
C MET A 181 -3.45 13.10 -12.64
N SER A 182 -4.47 13.12 -13.51
CA SER A 182 -5.64 12.25 -13.33
C SER A 182 -5.27 10.75 -13.40
N GLY A 183 -4.39 10.37 -14.31
CA GLY A 183 -3.85 9.00 -14.41
C GLY A 183 -3.10 8.57 -13.15
N ILE A 184 -2.19 9.43 -12.63
CA ILE A 184 -1.44 9.13 -11.40
C ILE A 184 -2.36 8.97 -10.19
N VAL A 185 -3.32 9.87 -10.03
CA VAL A 185 -4.27 9.80 -8.90
C VAL A 185 -5.07 8.51 -8.97
N LEU A 186 -5.58 8.15 -10.15
CA LEU A 186 -6.37 6.94 -10.32
C LEU A 186 -5.55 5.69 -10.02
N VAL A 187 -4.36 5.54 -10.61
CA VAL A 187 -3.49 4.37 -10.34
C VAL A 187 -3.04 4.35 -8.89
N GLY A 188 -2.70 5.50 -8.30
CA GLY A 188 -2.30 5.62 -6.91
C GLY A 188 -3.40 5.11 -5.95
N ILE A 189 -4.64 5.55 -6.13
CA ILE A 189 -5.79 5.09 -5.33
C ILE A 189 -5.99 3.58 -5.50
N CYS A 190 -5.96 3.07 -6.73
CA CYS A 190 -6.16 1.65 -7.02
C CYS A 190 -5.07 0.79 -6.39
N TYR A 191 -3.81 1.20 -6.49
CA TYR A 191 -2.69 0.51 -5.86
C TYR A 191 -2.79 0.52 -4.33
N GLY A 192 -3.14 1.66 -3.73
CA GLY A 192 -3.36 1.76 -2.29
C GLY A 192 -4.47 0.84 -1.81
N ALA A 193 -5.59 0.83 -2.52
CA ALA A 193 -6.72 -0.03 -2.22
C ALA A 193 -6.37 -1.52 -2.38
N PHE A 194 -5.59 -1.88 -3.40
CA PHE A 194 -5.09 -3.24 -3.61
C PHE A 194 -4.28 -3.72 -2.39
N ILE A 195 -3.23 -2.98 -2.01
CA ILE A 195 -2.38 -3.31 -0.85
C ILE A 195 -3.16 -3.33 0.47
N GLY A 196 -4.14 -2.43 0.64
CA GLY A 196 -4.97 -2.37 1.84
C GLY A 196 -5.96 -3.54 1.98
N THR A 197 -6.46 -4.07 0.86
CA THR A 197 -7.44 -5.17 0.84
C THR A 197 -6.77 -6.54 0.92
N TYR A 198 -5.57 -6.69 0.39
CA TYR A 198 -4.91 -7.99 0.20
C TYR A 198 -4.68 -8.79 1.50
N PRO A 199 -4.17 -8.20 2.61
CA PRO A 199 -4.01 -8.93 3.88
C PRO A 199 -5.32 -9.47 4.43
N SER A 200 -6.41 -8.74 4.22
CA SER A 200 -7.75 -9.17 4.63
C SER A 200 -8.27 -10.32 3.77
N LEU A 201 -7.95 -10.34 2.48
CA LEU A 201 -8.27 -11.46 1.60
C LEU A 201 -7.56 -12.75 2.04
N ILE A 202 -6.26 -12.68 2.34
CA ILE A 202 -5.50 -13.82 2.84
C ILE A 202 -6.07 -14.33 4.17
N ALA A 203 -6.47 -13.42 5.07
CA ALA A 203 -7.09 -13.79 6.34
C ALA A 203 -8.45 -14.50 6.15
N ASP A 204 -9.25 -14.03 5.19
CA ASP A 204 -10.58 -14.60 4.92
C ASP A 204 -10.47 -15.99 4.26
N GLU A 205 -9.43 -16.23 3.42
CA GLU A 205 -9.25 -17.53 2.73
C GLU A 205 -8.50 -18.57 3.57
N PHE A 206 -7.48 -18.19 4.32
CA PHE A 206 -6.60 -19.11 5.04
C PHE A 206 -6.71 -19.06 6.57
N GLY A 207 -7.58 -18.20 7.11
CA GLY A 207 -7.82 -18.04 8.53
C GLY A 207 -6.95 -16.96 9.20
N HIS A 208 -7.43 -16.50 10.37
CA HIS A 208 -6.82 -15.38 11.08
C HIS A 208 -5.62 -15.76 11.94
N LYS A 209 -5.57 -17.02 12.42
CA LYS A 209 -4.58 -17.48 13.40
C LYS A 209 -3.13 -17.38 12.93
N HIS A 210 -2.87 -17.68 11.67
CA HIS A 210 -1.54 -17.65 11.07
C HIS A 210 -1.38 -16.56 10.00
N ASN A 211 -2.31 -15.59 9.96
CA ASN A 211 -2.36 -14.58 8.88
C ASN A 211 -1.06 -13.79 8.74
N SER A 212 -0.38 -13.43 9.83
CA SER A 212 0.89 -12.69 9.76
C SER A 212 1.98 -13.45 9.02
N VAL A 213 2.07 -14.77 9.24
CA VAL A 213 3.04 -15.64 8.56
C VAL A 213 2.60 -15.89 7.12
N ASN A 214 1.32 -16.17 6.90
CA ASN A 214 0.77 -16.45 5.59
C ASN A 214 0.85 -15.25 4.63
N PHE A 215 0.72 -14.03 5.16
CA PHE A 215 0.85 -12.81 4.35
C PHE A 215 2.30 -12.44 4.06
N SER A 216 3.26 -12.85 4.89
CA SER A 216 4.69 -12.53 4.72
C SER A 216 5.41 -13.44 3.71
N LEU A 217 4.77 -14.50 3.24
CA LEU A 217 5.25 -15.42 2.21
C LEU A 217 4.87 -14.95 0.82
#